data_e2af877ef55808d252a42bac84721486
#
_entry.id   e2af877ef55808d252a42bac84721486
#
_cell.length_a   1.000
_cell.length_b   1.000
_cell.length_c   1.000
_cell.angle_alpha   90.00
_cell.angle_beta   90.00
_cell.angle_gamma   90.00
#
_symmetry.space_group_name_H-M   'P 1'
#
loop_
_entity.id
_entity.type
_entity.pdbx_description
1 polymer ?
#
loop_
_entity_poly.entity_id
_entity_poly.type
_entity_poly.pdbx_seq_one_letter_code
_entity_poly.pdbx_strand_id
1 'polypeptide(L)'
;MSQKFTSVWDAIEDTPQQAASIKARSALMIELANVIDTSGITQAQAAQLFNVTQPRVSDLVRGKINLFSLDTLIDMAAAAGLSPSVKLGKIPKTAKAVAVRKSVRRALQAA
;
A
#
# COMPACT_ATOMS: atom_id res chain seq x y z
N MET A 1 3.96 -16.55 -21.38
CA MET A 1 4.04 -16.17 -19.97
C MET A 1 4.16 -14.69 -19.76
N SER A 2 4.97 -14.01 -20.55
CA SER A 2 5.05 -12.55 -20.48
C SER A 2 3.70 -11.90 -20.73
N GLN A 3 2.85 -12.53 -21.53
CA GLN A 3 1.51 -12.02 -21.80
C GLN A 3 0.65 -11.94 -20.55
N LYS A 4 0.79 -12.92 -19.65
CA LYS A 4 0.04 -12.89 -18.38
C LYS A 4 0.47 -11.72 -17.53
N PHE A 5 1.77 -11.46 -17.45
CA PHE A 5 2.26 -10.31 -16.71
C PHE A 5 1.75 -9.01 -17.30
N THR A 6 1.82 -8.92 -18.63
CA THR A 6 1.33 -7.73 -19.31
C THR A 6 -0.14 -7.51 -19.01
N SER A 7 -0.94 -8.57 -19.08
CA SER A 7 -2.36 -8.47 -18.78
C SER A 7 -2.63 -8.03 -17.33
N VAL A 8 -1.87 -8.56 -16.38
CA VAL A 8 -2.03 -8.18 -14.97
C VAL A 8 -1.67 -6.71 -14.78
N TRP A 9 -0.58 -6.26 -15.37
CA TRP A 9 -0.19 -4.86 -15.28
C TRP A 9 -1.22 -3.95 -15.95
N ASP A 10 -1.71 -4.35 -17.11
CA ASP A 10 -2.72 -3.58 -17.82
C ASP A 10 -3.98 -3.47 -16.97
N ALA A 11 -4.40 -4.57 -16.35
CA ALA A 11 -5.59 -4.56 -15.49
C ALA A 11 -5.40 -3.65 -14.29
N ILE A 12 -4.22 -3.65 -13.70
CA ILE A 12 -3.91 -2.79 -12.56
C ILE A 12 -3.94 -1.32 -12.97
N GLU A 13 -3.39 -1.02 -14.13
CA GLU A 13 -3.36 0.36 -14.63
C GLU A 13 -4.73 0.85 -15.08
N ASP A 14 -5.60 -0.08 -15.50
CA ASP A 14 -6.90 0.28 -16.06
C ASP A 14 -7.91 0.78 -15.01
N THR A 15 -7.72 0.45 -13.73
CA THR A 15 -8.67 0.86 -12.72
C THR A 15 -8.05 1.83 -11.73
N PRO A 16 -8.73 2.97 -11.48
CA PRO A 16 -8.24 3.92 -10.48
C PRO A 16 -8.13 3.32 -9.08
N GLN A 17 -9.02 2.38 -8.74
CA GLN A 17 -8.99 1.73 -7.44
C GLN A 17 -7.72 0.91 -7.24
N GLN A 18 -7.33 0.15 -8.25
CA GLN A 18 -6.12 -0.66 -8.18
C GLN A 18 -4.87 0.20 -8.13
N ALA A 19 -4.84 1.25 -8.94
CA ALA A 19 -3.72 2.18 -8.93
C ALA A 19 -3.58 2.86 -7.58
N ALA A 20 -4.70 3.27 -6.99
CA ALA A 20 -4.70 3.90 -5.68
C ALA A 20 -4.25 2.92 -4.59
N SER A 21 -4.67 1.67 -4.67
CA SER A 21 -4.27 0.64 -3.73
C SER A 21 -2.75 0.40 -3.79
N ILE A 22 -2.20 0.30 -4.99
CA ILE A 22 -0.76 0.10 -5.17
C ILE A 22 0.01 1.30 -4.61
N LYS A 23 -0.47 2.50 -4.89
CA LYS A 23 0.18 3.71 -4.42
C LYS A 23 0.18 3.78 -2.90
N ALA A 24 -0.95 3.48 -2.26
CA ALA A 24 -1.04 3.49 -0.81
C ALA A 24 -0.13 2.44 -0.18
N ARG A 25 -0.12 1.22 -0.74
CA ARG A 25 0.75 0.16 -0.25
C ARG A 25 2.21 0.50 -0.41
N SER A 26 2.59 1.05 -1.58
CA SER A 26 3.97 1.46 -1.83
C SER A 26 4.43 2.51 -0.83
N ALA A 27 3.61 3.52 -0.58
CA ALA A 27 3.95 4.58 0.35
C ALA A 27 4.18 4.03 1.75
N LEU A 28 3.29 3.14 2.20
CA LEU A 28 3.40 2.56 3.53
C LEU A 28 4.61 1.63 3.63
N MET A 29 4.89 0.85 2.60
CA MET A 29 6.08 -0.01 2.57
C MET A 29 7.36 0.80 2.66
N ILE A 30 7.43 1.93 1.96
CA ILE A 30 8.58 2.82 2.01
C ILE A 30 8.76 3.37 3.43
N GLU A 31 7.68 3.78 4.07
CA GLU A 31 7.75 4.30 5.43
C GLU A 31 8.21 3.24 6.42
N LEU A 32 7.71 2.00 6.30
CA LEU A 32 8.14 0.91 7.17
C LEU A 32 9.60 0.55 6.94
N ALA A 33 10.04 0.54 5.68
CA ALA A 33 11.45 0.30 5.35
C ALA A 33 12.34 1.41 5.93
N ASN A 34 11.86 2.65 5.90
CA ASN A 34 12.59 3.77 6.49
C ASN A 34 12.73 3.62 8.01
N VAL A 35 11.73 3.09 8.69
CA VAL A 35 11.82 2.83 10.12
C VAL A 35 12.97 1.88 10.41
N ILE A 36 13.09 0.82 9.62
CA ILE A 36 14.18 -0.14 9.78
C ILE A 36 15.52 0.55 9.56
N ASP A 37 15.64 1.30 8.49
CA ASP A 37 16.89 1.94 8.10
C ASP A 37 17.32 3.00 9.11
N THR A 38 16.40 3.87 9.51
CA THR A 38 16.74 4.95 10.45
C THR A 38 16.95 4.46 11.87
N SER A 39 16.32 3.34 12.25
CA SER A 39 16.51 2.75 13.57
C SER A 39 17.78 1.93 13.68
N GLY A 40 18.41 1.58 12.56
CA GLY A 40 19.61 0.80 12.55
C GLY A 40 19.43 -0.62 13.07
N ILE A 41 18.22 -1.15 12.98
CA ILE A 41 17.92 -2.50 13.46
C ILE A 41 18.16 -3.53 12.36
N THR A 42 18.38 -4.76 12.76
CA THR A 42 18.54 -5.87 11.82
C THR A 42 17.15 -6.32 11.33
N GLN A 43 17.14 -7.13 10.27
CA GLN A 43 15.89 -7.70 9.77
C GLN A 43 15.26 -8.61 10.81
N ALA A 44 16.06 -9.33 11.60
CA ALA A 44 15.53 -10.16 12.67
C ALA A 44 14.84 -9.30 13.74
N GLN A 45 15.46 -8.19 14.12
CA GLN A 45 14.87 -7.26 15.08
C GLN A 45 13.61 -6.60 14.52
N ALA A 46 13.63 -6.26 13.24
CA ALA A 46 12.45 -5.69 12.58
C ALA A 46 11.31 -6.70 12.53
N ALA A 47 11.62 -7.98 12.34
CA ALA A 47 10.60 -9.02 12.36
C ALA A 47 9.88 -9.07 13.71
N GLN A 48 10.61 -8.94 14.79
CA GLN A 48 10.02 -8.88 16.12
C GLN A 48 9.20 -7.60 16.31
N LEU A 49 9.73 -6.48 15.85
CA LEU A 49 9.07 -5.18 15.97
C LEU A 49 7.72 -5.17 15.25
N PHE A 50 7.68 -5.70 14.03
CA PHE A 50 6.48 -5.71 13.20
C PHE A 50 5.60 -6.94 13.43
N ASN A 51 6.03 -7.87 14.28
CA ASN A 51 5.31 -9.11 14.56
C ASN A 51 5.10 -9.95 13.31
N VAL A 52 6.15 -10.11 12.53
CA VAL A 52 6.16 -10.92 11.31
C VAL A 52 7.42 -11.78 11.28
N THR A 53 7.54 -12.63 10.27
CA THR A 53 8.74 -13.43 10.08
C THR A 53 9.84 -12.62 9.41
N GLN A 54 11.08 -13.06 9.58
CA GLN A 54 12.21 -12.41 8.94
C GLN A 54 12.13 -12.42 7.41
N PRO A 55 11.71 -13.53 6.75
CA PRO A 55 11.50 -13.50 5.30
C PRO A 55 10.49 -12.44 4.88
N ARG A 56 9.47 -12.16 5.69
CA ARG A 56 8.50 -11.11 5.39
C ARG A 56 9.16 -9.74 5.43
N VAL A 57 10.05 -9.50 6.37
CA VAL A 57 10.82 -8.25 6.42
C VAL A 57 11.71 -8.13 5.18
N SER A 58 12.34 -9.21 4.77
CA SER A 58 13.15 -9.22 3.55
C SER A 58 12.32 -8.84 2.33
N ASP A 59 11.11 -9.39 2.22
CA ASP A 59 10.20 -9.06 1.12
C ASP A 59 9.79 -7.57 1.16
N LEU A 60 9.61 -7.04 2.36
CA LEU A 60 9.26 -5.63 2.54
C LEU A 60 10.36 -4.71 2.01
N VAL A 61 11.61 -4.95 2.43
CA VAL A 61 12.71 -4.07 2.02
C VAL A 61 13.05 -4.24 0.54
N ARG A 62 12.70 -5.37 -0.05
CA ARG A 62 12.85 -5.58 -1.49
C ARG A 62 11.74 -4.96 -2.31
N GLY A 63 10.72 -4.43 -1.67
CA GLY A 63 9.62 -3.79 -2.36
C GLY A 63 8.67 -4.73 -3.06
N LYS A 64 8.53 -5.95 -2.57
CA LYS A 64 7.63 -6.94 -3.17
C LYS A 64 6.18 -6.65 -2.80
N ILE A 65 5.63 -5.64 -3.44
CA ILE A 65 4.31 -5.10 -3.11
C ILE A 65 3.18 -6.12 -3.25
N ASN A 66 3.34 -7.08 -4.15
CA ASN A 66 2.30 -8.09 -4.39
C ASN A 66 2.12 -9.04 -3.21
N LEU A 67 3.09 -9.11 -2.31
CA LEU A 67 3.03 -9.99 -1.15
C LEU A 67 2.42 -9.33 0.07
N PHE A 68 2.05 -8.07 -0.02
CA PHE A 68 1.52 -7.31 1.10
C PHE A 68 0.18 -6.68 0.74
N SER A 69 -0.83 -6.96 1.54
CA SER A 69 -2.08 -6.21 1.48
C SER A 69 -1.93 -4.94 2.33
N LEU A 70 -2.80 -3.98 2.09
CA LEU A 70 -2.79 -2.77 2.90
C LEU A 70 -3.04 -3.10 4.38
N ASP A 71 -3.96 -4.03 4.65
CA ASP A 71 -4.26 -4.46 6.01
C ASP A 71 -3.02 -5.04 6.70
N THR A 72 -2.26 -5.87 5.99
CA THR A 72 -1.03 -6.44 6.54
C THR A 72 -0.04 -5.35 6.91
N LEU A 73 0.12 -4.35 6.04
CA LEU A 73 1.05 -3.25 6.30
C LEU A 73 0.60 -2.39 7.48
N ILE A 74 -0.70 -2.17 7.61
CA ILE A 74 -1.26 -1.45 8.74
C ILE A 74 -1.01 -2.23 10.03
N ASP A 75 -1.22 -3.55 10.01
CA ASP A 75 -0.97 -4.40 11.18
C ASP A 75 0.50 -4.35 11.60
N MET A 76 1.42 -4.40 10.65
CA MET A 76 2.84 -4.29 10.92
C MET A 76 3.19 -2.96 11.57
N ALA A 77 2.65 -1.88 11.05
CA ALA A 77 2.88 -0.55 11.60
C ALA A 77 2.32 -0.44 13.03
N ALA A 78 1.12 -0.94 13.24
CA ALA A 78 0.49 -0.91 14.56
C ALA A 78 1.28 -1.72 15.58
N ALA A 79 1.81 -2.87 15.17
CA ALA A 79 2.64 -3.71 16.04
C ALA A 79 3.89 -2.95 16.50
N ALA A 80 4.42 -2.09 15.65
CA ALA A 80 5.59 -1.26 15.98
C ALA A 80 5.24 -0.01 16.79
N GLY A 81 3.98 0.17 17.15
CA GLY A 81 3.54 1.35 17.88
C GLY A 81 3.34 2.57 17.01
N LEU A 82 3.26 2.37 15.71
CA LEU A 82 3.04 3.45 14.76
C LEU A 82 1.54 3.60 14.49
N SER A 83 1.14 4.80 14.08
CA SER A 83 -0.26 5.07 13.79
C SER A 83 -0.38 5.39 12.30
N PRO A 84 -0.57 4.38 11.46
CA PRO A 84 -0.62 4.60 10.02
C PRO A 84 -1.88 5.37 9.63
N SER A 85 -1.72 6.22 8.62
CA SER A 85 -2.84 6.96 8.06
C SER A 85 -2.76 6.93 6.55
N VAL A 86 -3.93 6.92 5.91
CA VAL A 86 -4.02 6.98 4.46
C VAL A 86 -4.64 8.31 4.10
N LYS A 87 -3.89 9.12 3.36
CA LYS A 87 -4.37 10.41 2.90
C LYS A 87 -5.02 10.27 1.54
N LEU A 88 -6.13 10.96 1.37
CA LEU A 88 -6.80 11.01 0.08
C LEU A 88 -6.21 12.13 -0.75
N GLY A 89 -5.60 11.75 -1.86
CA GLY A 89 -5.07 12.71 -2.81
C GLY A 89 -6.08 13.01 -3.90
N LYS A 90 -5.75 13.98 -4.73
CA LYS A 90 -6.59 14.30 -5.87
C LYS A 90 -6.40 13.28 -6.98
N ILE A 91 -7.51 12.85 -7.54
CA ILE A 91 -7.50 11.97 -8.71
C ILE A 91 -7.26 12.85 -9.94
N PRO A 92 -6.47 12.39 -10.93
CA PRO A 92 -6.30 13.14 -12.16
C PRO A 92 -7.63 13.52 -12.79
N LYS A 93 -7.68 14.72 -13.37
CA LYS A 93 -8.91 15.23 -13.95
C LYS A 93 -9.24 14.49 -15.26
N THR A 94 -9.98 13.41 -15.13
CA THR A 94 -10.50 12.65 -16.25
C THR A 94 -12.01 12.51 -16.06
N ALA A 95 -12.70 12.08 -17.09
CA ALA A 95 -14.13 11.83 -16.97
C ALA A 95 -14.43 10.80 -15.88
N LYS A 96 -13.59 9.76 -15.79
CA LYS A 96 -13.73 8.74 -14.76
C LYS A 96 -13.54 9.34 -13.35
N ALA A 97 -12.55 10.20 -13.18
CA ALA A 97 -12.29 10.83 -11.91
C ALA A 97 -13.47 11.69 -11.47
N VAL A 98 -14.07 12.41 -12.40
CA VAL A 98 -15.26 13.21 -12.10
C VAL A 98 -16.41 12.33 -11.68
N ALA A 99 -16.65 11.22 -12.39
CA ALA A 99 -17.72 10.29 -12.06
C ALA A 99 -17.53 9.68 -10.67
N VAL A 100 -16.31 9.26 -10.34
CA VAL A 100 -15.99 8.72 -9.02
C VAL A 100 -16.27 9.76 -7.95
N ARG A 101 -15.83 11.00 -8.18
CA ARG A 101 -16.04 12.08 -7.22
C ARG A 101 -17.51 12.33 -6.95
N LYS A 102 -18.33 12.33 -7.99
CA LYS A 102 -19.77 12.50 -7.84
C LYS A 102 -20.39 11.34 -7.08
N SER A 103 -19.97 10.12 -7.35
CA SER A 103 -20.48 8.94 -6.66
C SER A 103 -20.16 8.98 -5.17
N VAL A 104 -18.95 9.35 -4.80
CA VAL A 104 -18.55 9.47 -3.40
C VAL A 104 -19.38 10.56 -2.71
N ARG A 105 -19.51 11.69 -3.34
CA ARG A 105 -20.30 12.80 -2.77
C ARG A 105 -21.72 12.39 -2.53
N ARG A 106 -22.34 11.69 -3.49
CA ARG A 106 -23.71 11.21 -3.36
C ARG A 106 -23.84 10.22 -2.21
N ALA A 107 -22.90 9.31 -2.08
CA ALA A 107 -22.88 8.33 -0.99
C ALA A 107 -22.79 9.02 0.37
N LEU A 108 -21.94 10.04 0.48
CA LEU A 108 -21.80 10.80 1.72
C LEU A 108 -23.07 11.58 2.06
N GLN A 109 -23.77 12.10 1.06
CA GLN A 109 -25.00 12.82 1.28
C GLN A 109 -26.14 11.88 1.67
N ALA A 110 -26.13 10.66 1.16
CA ALA A 110 -27.14 9.67 1.48
C ALA A 110 -26.99 9.11 2.89
N ALA A 111 -25.79 9.18 3.41
CA ALA A 111 -25.54 8.72 4.78
C ALA A 111 -25.92 9.78 5.79
#